data_2522a3add7f8d84fd7981d5895077d75
#
_entry.id   2522a3add7f8d84fd7981d5895077d75
#
_cell.length_a   1.000
_cell.length_b   1.000
_cell.length_c   1.000
_cell.angle_alpha   90.00
_cell.angle_beta   90.00
_cell.angle_gamma   90.00
#
_symmetry.space_group_name_H-M   'P 1'
#
loop_
_entity.id
_entity.type
_entity.pdbx_description
1 polymer ?
#
loop_
_entity_poly.entity_id
_entity_poly.type
_entity_poly.pdbx_seq_one_letter_code
_entity_poly.pdbx_strand_id
1 'polypeptide(L)'
;MEKHKLLSHIRTPDEIKDNLEKGKIKPEAALYNTYCSACHQNDGKGDGNRFPPLGGTDWVTGDKTRLLNVVLKGLNGEIVVNGKPYNGLMPAHNFLKDEEVANILTYIRSNFGNSAGSISVQEVIDFRKANK
;
A
#
# COMPACT_ATOMS: atom_id res chain seq x y z
N MET A 1 -16.41 1.83 -25.05
CA MET A 1 -16.06 1.95 -24.34
C MET A 1 -15.03 2.51 -24.22
N GLU A 2 -14.60 3.17 -24.32
CA GLU A 2 -13.59 3.73 -24.18
C GLU A 2 -13.52 4.54 -23.06
N LYS A 3 -14.36 4.45 -22.16
CA LYS A 3 -14.34 5.16 -20.94
C LYS A 3 -13.01 5.09 -20.30
N HIS A 4 -12.34 3.99 -20.46
CA HIS A 4 -11.05 3.87 -19.81
C HIS A 4 -10.02 4.80 -20.43
N LYS A 5 -10.27 5.35 -21.58
CA LYS A 5 -9.32 6.27 -22.17
C LYS A 5 -9.28 7.59 -21.47
N LEU A 6 -10.41 8.03 -20.94
CA LEU A 6 -10.45 9.25 -20.19
C LEU A 6 -9.71 9.13 -18.88
N LEU A 7 -9.50 7.89 -18.44
CA LEU A 7 -8.87 7.62 -17.17
C LEU A 7 -7.57 6.89 -17.39
N SER A 8 -6.76 7.37 -18.31
CA SER A 8 -5.55 6.68 -18.71
C SER A 8 -4.60 6.42 -17.56
N HIS A 9 -4.66 7.23 -16.52
CA HIS A 9 -3.83 7.05 -15.34
C HIS A 9 -4.48 6.17 -14.29
N ILE A 10 -5.72 5.73 -14.50
CA ILE A 10 -6.44 4.88 -13.57
C ILE A 10 -6.74 3.57 -14.26
N ARG A 11 -6.28 2.47 -13.68
CA ARG A 11 -6.50 1.20 -14.30
C ARG A 11 -7.86 0.66 -13.96
N THR A 12 -8.57 0.16 -14.97
CA THR A 12 -9.83 -0.51 -14.75
C THR A 12 -9.56 -1.95 -14.34
N PRO A 13 -10.52 -2.63 -13.72
CA PRO A 13 -10.34 -4.05 -13.40
C PRO A 13 -10.01 -4.90 -14.63
N ASP A 14 -10.58 -4.56 -15.78
CA ASP A 14 -10.32 -5.30 -17.01
C ASP A 14 -8.90 -5.10 -17.47
N GLU A 15 -8.36 -3.90 -17.37
CA GLU A 15 -6.99 -3.63 -17.75
C GLU A 15 -6.01 -4.37 -16.86
N ILE A 16 -6.27 -4.41 -15.57
CA ILE A 16 -5.42 -5.10 -14.63
C ILE A 16 -5.43 -6.61 -14.94
N LYS A 17 -6.62 -7.16 -15.16
CA LYS A 17 -6.74 -8.57 -15.47
C LYS A 17 -6.01 -8.91 -16.76
N ASP A 18 -6.15 -8.09 -17.77
CA ASP A 18 -5.52 -8.33 -19.06
C ASP A 18 -4.00 -8.35 -18.92
N ASN A 19 -3.43 -7.42 -18.15
CA ASN A 19 -1.99 -7.38 -17.94
C ASN A 19 -1.51 -8.62 -17.19
N LEU A 20 -2.28 -9.10 -16.24
CA LEU A 20 -1.90 -10.32 -15.52
C LEU A 20 -1.94 -11.53 -16.42
N GLU A 21 -2.95 -11.62 -17.29
CA GLU A 21 -3.09 -12.74 -18.20
C GLU A 21 -1.99 -12.74 -19.26
N LYS A 22 -1.47 -11.59 -19.58
CA LYS A 22 -0.38 -11.50 -20.56
C LYS A 22 0.99 -11.70 -19.94
N GLY A 23 1.05 -11.99 -18.65
CA GLY A 23 2.31 -12.23 -17.97
C GLY A 23 3.11 -10.99 -17.67
N LYS A 24 2.51 -9.82 -17.73
CA LYS A 24 3.19 -8.59 -17.39
C LYS A 24 3.30 -8.46 -15.88
N ILE A 25 4.18 -7.56 -15.42
CA ILE A 25 4.34 -7.31 -14.01
C ILE A 25 3.02 -6.82 -13.45
N LYS A 26 2.62 -7.36 -12.30
CA LYS A 26 1.38 -6.94 -11.65
C LYS A 26 1.45 -5.47 -11.29
N PRO A 27 0.41 -4.68 -11.59
CA PRO A 27 0.43 -3.26 -11.26
C PRO A 27 0.68 -2.99 -9.79
N GLU A 28 0.11 -3.81 -8.91
CA GLU A 28 0.29 -3.66 -7.47
C GLU A 28 1.75 -3.83 -7.08
N ALA A 29 2.40 -4.84 -7.62
CA ALA A 29 3.81 -5.08 -7.31
C ALA A 29 4.69 -3.96 -7.85
N ALA A 30 4.37 -3.45 -9.02
CA ALA A 30 5.13 -2.34 -9.60
C ALA A 30 5.00 -1.09 -8.75
N LEU A 31 3.80 -0.81 -8.23
CA LEU A 31 3.58 0.34 -7.36
C LEU A 31 4.35 0.18 -6.06
N TYR A 32 4.33 -1.02 -5.49
CA TYR A 32 5.09 -1.27 -4.27
C TYR A 32 6.58 -1.04 -4.52
N ASN A 33 7.09 -1.56 -5.63
CA ASN A 33 8.51 -1.42 -5.95
C ASN A 33 8.90 0.04 -6.16
N THR A 34 7.99 0.83 -6.70
CA THR A 34 8.28 2.23 -6.97
C THR A 34 8.31 3.07 -5.69
N TYR A 35 7.36 2.83 -4.78
CA TYR A 35 7.14 3.76 -3.67
C TYR A 35 7.53 3.22 -2.30
N CYS A 36 7.64 1.92 -2.14
CA CYS A 36 7.78 1.33 -0.80
C CYS A 36 9.05 0.50 -0.62
N SER A 37 9.49 -0.19 -1.66
CA SER A 37 10.55 -1.18 -1.50
C SER A 37 11.90 -0.55 -1.17
N ALA A 38 12.12 0.70 -1.50
CA ALA A 38 13.40 1.35 -1.20
C ALA A 38 13.68 1.32 0.30
N CYS A 39 12.63 1.43 1.11
CA CYS A 39 12.77 1.41 2.56
C CYS A 39 12.42 0.05 3.14
N HIS A 40 11.32 -0.55 2.68
CA HIS A 40 10.82 -1.79 3.27
C HIS A 40 11.34 -3.04 2.59
N GLN A 41 12.18 -2.89 1.57
CA GLN A 41 12.79 -3.97 0.80
C GLN A 41 11.78 -4.69 -0.08
N ASN A 42 12.28 -5.40 -1.08
CA ASN A 42 11.41 -6.13 -2.00
C ASN A 42 10.64 -7.26 -1.31
N ASP A 43 11.20 -7.81 -0.25
CA ASP A 43 10.55 -8.88 0.50
C ASP A 43 9.74 -8.37 1.68
N GLY A 44 9.65 -7.07 1.85
CA GLY A 44 8.84 -6.47 2.90
C GLY A 44 9.38 -6.65 4.30
N LYS A 45 10.64 -7.08 4.45
CA LYS A 45 11.19 -7.36 5.77
C LYS A 45 11.78 -6.15 6.47
N GLY A 46 11.98 -5.06 5.74
CA GLY A 46 12.59 -3.88 6.33
C GLY A 46 14.06 -4.08 6.64
N ASP A 47 14.64 -3.21 7.44
CA ASP A 47 16.06 -3.30 7.79
C ASP A 47 16.29 -3.64 9.26
N GLY A 48 15.22 -3.83 10.02
CA GLY A 48 15.32 -4.19 11.43
C GLY A 48 15.68 -3.04 12.35
N ASN A 49 15.76 -1.84 11.83
CA ASN A 49 16.16 -0.68 12.63
C ASN A 49 15.24 0.52 12.39
N ARG A 50 15.29 1.13 11.21
CA ARG A 50 14.44 2.29 10.90
C ARG A 50 13.19 1.89 10.14
N PHE A 51 13.28 0.82 9.35
CA PHE A 51 12.21 0.42 8.46
C PHE A 51 11.63 -0.90 8.93
N PRO A 52 10.42 -0.88 9.49
CA PRO A 52 9.82 -2.12 10.04
C PRO A 52 9.38 -3.06 8.94
N PRO A 53 9.20 -4.33 9.31
CA PRO A 53 8.68 -5.31 8.36
C PRO A 53 7.23 -5.03 8.06
N LEU A 54 6.78 -5.46 6.88
CA LEU A 54 5.39 -5.35 6.47
C LEU A 54 4.66 -6.68 6.58
N GLY A 55 5.40 -7.77 6.77
CA GLY A 55 4.81 -9.09 6.94
C GLY A 55 4.67 -9.43 8.41
N GLY A 56 3.56 -10.10 8.75
CA GLY A 56 3.38 -10.63 10.10
C GLY A 56 3.14 -9.58 11.16
N THR A 57 2.65 -8.40 10.80
CA THR A 57 2.40 -7.34 11.77
C THR A 57 0.98 -6.82 11.66
N ASP A 58 0.37 -6.51 12.81
CA ASP A 58 -0.97 -5.96 12.83
C ASP A 58 -1.03 -4.52 12.33
N TRP A 59 0.10 -3.85 12.19
CA TRP A 59 0.13 -2.54 11.54
C TRP A 59 -0.37 -2.64 10.11
N VAL A 60 -0.12 -3.77 9.45
CA VAL A 60 -0.53 -3.99 8.07
C VAL A 60 -1.85 -4.76 8.00
N THR A 61 -1.99 -5.83 8.80
CA THR A 61 -3.13 -6.73 8.67
C THR A 61 -4.30 -6.37 9.58
N GLY A 62 -4.12 -5.43 10.49
CA GLY A 62 -5.15 -5.05 11.43
C GLY A 62 -6.03 -3.92 10.92
N ASP A 63 -6.12 -2.86 11.71
CA ASP A 63 -7.04 -1.75 11.45
C ASP A 63 -6.70 -1.04 10.15
N LYS A 64 -7.62 -1.07 9.20
CA LYS A 64 -7.42 -0.43 7.89
C LYS A 64 -7.29 1.08 8.01
N THR A 65 -8.00 1.70 8.93
CA THR A 65 -7.93 3.16 9.11
C THR A 65 -6.54 3.57 9.57
N ARG A 66 -5.95 2.82 10.49
CA ARG A 66 -4.61 3.10 10.95
C ARG A 66 -3.60 2.95 9.81
N LEU A 67 -3.74 1.90 9.01
CA LEU A 67 -2.85 1.68 7.88
C LEU A 67 -2.96 2.80 6.85
N LEU A 68 -4.18 3.21 6.53
CA LEU A 68 -4.40 4.33 5.60
C LEU A 68 -3.79 5.62 6.15
N ASN A 69 -3.93 5.84 7.44
CA ASN A 69 -3.38 7.04 8.06
C ASN A 69 -1.85 7.07 7.94
N VAL A 70 -1.20 5.95 8.18
CA VAL A 70 0.26 5.87 8.08
C VAL A 70 0.72 6.15 6.65
N VAL A 71 0.08 5.55 5.66
CA VAL A 71 0.50 5.70 4.28
C VAL A 71 0.21 7.10 3.76
N LEU A 72 -0.96 7.63 4.05
CA LEU A 72 -1.37 8.91 3.47
C LEU A 72 -0.82 10.12 4.22
N LYS A 73 -0.66 10.01 5.52
CA LYS A 73 -0.16 11.13 6.32
C LYS A 73 1.27 10.98 6.77
N GLY A 74 1.83 9.78 6.62
CA GLY A 74 3.17 9.51 7.06
C GLY A 74 3.24 9.24 8.55
N LEU A 75 4.44 8.98 9.03
CA LEU A 75 4.65 8.64 10.42
C LEU A 75 6.00 9.17 10.85
N ASN A 76 6.07 9.76 12.03
CA ASN A 76 7.31 10.30 12.55
C ASN A 76 7.41 9.93 14.03
N GLY A 77 8.59 9.48 14.44
CA GLY A 77 8.81 9.15 15.85
C GLY A 77 8.84 7.65 16.08
N GLU A 78 8.85 7.28 17.36
CA GLU A 78 9.00 5.89 17.72
C GLU A 78 7.68 5.16 17.72
N ILE A 79 7.69 3.95 17.14
CA ILE A 79 6.54 3.05 17.20
C ILE A 79 7.06 1.66 17.56
N VAL A 80 6.15 0.80 17.96
CA VAL A 80 6.50 -0.58 18.29
C VAL A 80 5.83 -1.49 17.26
N VAL A 81 6.63 -2.31 16.59
CA VAL A 81 6.13 -3.26 15.61
C VAL A 81 6.62 -4.65 16.04
N ASN A 82 5.68 -5.54 16.29
CA ASN A 82 5.99 -6.90 16.75
C ASN A 82 6.89 -6.90 17.99
N GLY A 83 6.63 -5.97 18.90
CA GLY A 83 7.38 -5.89 20.15
C GLY A 83 8.73 -5.23 20.05
N LYS A 84 9.10 -4.73 18.89
CA LYS A 84 10.39 -4.09 18.66
C LYS A 84 10.20 -2.60 18.33
N PRO A 85 10.96 -1.72 18.96
CA PRO A 85 10.85 -0.30 18.64
C PRO A 85 11.50 0.05 17.31
N TYR A 86 10.85 0.94 16.57
CA TYR A 86 11.37 1.50 15.34
C TYR A 86 11.19 3.01 15.43
N ASN A 87 12.23 3.74 15.08
CA ASN A 87 12.17 5.19 15.18
C ASN A 87 12.71 5.78 13.88
N GLY A 88 11.82 6.32 13.09
CA GLY A 88 12.20 6.92 11.83
C GLY A 88 11.08 7.75 11.27
N LEU A 89 11.28 8.19 10.04
CA LEU A 89 10.31 9.00 9.34
C LEU A 89 9.81 8.23 8.13
N MET A 90 8.51 8.02 8.06
CA MET A 90 7.88 7.52 6.84
C MET A 90 7.19 8.71 6.18
N PRO A 91 7.61 9.10 4.97
CA PRO A 91 7.00 10.25 4.31
C PRO A 91 5.54 9.96 3.96
N ALA A 92 4.75 11.01 3.90
CA ALA A 92 3.37 10.89 3.47
C ALA A 92 3.32 10.54 1.99
N HIS A 93 2.41 9.66 1.63
CA HIS A 93 2.20 9.27 0.24
C HIS A 93 0.84 9.75 -0.25
N ASN A 94 0.43 10.92 0.21
CA ASN A 94 -0.88 11.47 -0.14
C ASN A 94 -0.97 11.94 -1.59
N PHE A 95 0.14 11.95 -2.31
CA PHE A 95 0.15 12.29 -3.73
C PHE A 95 -0.35 11.15 -4.60
N LEU A 96 -0.48 9.94 -4.05
CA LEU A 96 -0.97 8.80 -4.80
C LEU A 96 -2.48 8.92 -5.03
N LYS A 97 -2.94 8.40 -6.15
CA LYS A 97 -4.35 8.38 -6.44
C LYS A 97 -5.07 7.33 -5.61
N ASP A 98 -6.38 7.48 -5.45
CA ASP A 98 -7.15 6.54 -4.64
C ASP A 98 -6.96 5.10 -5.09
N GLU A 99 -6.96 4.86 -6.40
CA GLU A 99 -6.78 3.52 -6.94
C GLU A 99 -5.39 2.99 -6.65
N GLU A 100 -4.38 3.85 -6.72
CA GLU A 100 -3.02 3.43 -6.44
C GLU A 100 -2.85 3.04 -4.98
N VAL A 101 -3.43 3.81 -4.08
CA VAL A 101 -3.37 3.50 -2.65
C VAL A 101 -4.06 2.17 -2.38
N ALA A 102 -5.25 1.98 -2.94
CA ALA A 102 -6.00 0.74 -2.75
C ALA A 102 -5.20 -0.47 -3.25
N ASN A 103 -4.57 -0.34 -4.41
CA ASN A 103 -3.81 -1.43 -5.00
C ASN A 103 -2.55 -1.76 -4.19
N ILE A 104 -1.81 -0.74 -3.76
CA ILE A 104 -0.62 -0.97 -2.97
C ILE A 104 -0.95 -1.63 -1.64
N LEU A 105 -1.95 -1.12 -0.95
CA LEU A 105 -2.29 -1.64 0.36
C LEU A 105 -2.87 -3.04 0.28
N THR A 106 -3.66 -3.33 -0.75
CA THR A 106 -4.15 -4.68 -0.99
C THR A 106 -2.99 -5.63 -1.24
N TYR A 107 -2.00 -5.18 -2.02
CA TYR A 107 -0.82 -5.99 -2.27
C TYR A 107 -0.07 -6.31 -0.98
N ILE A 108 0.18 -5.30 -0.15
CA ILE A 108 0.90 -5.48 1.10
C ILE A 108 0.14 -6.40 2.05
N ARG A 109 -1.18 -6.26 2.12
CA ARG A 109 -2.01 -7.05 3.01
C ARG A 109 -2.15 -8.50 2.56
N SER A 110 -1.83 -8.81 1.32
CA SER A 110 -1.98 -10.17 0.80
C SER A 110 -0.65 -10.81 0.39
N ASN A 111 0.47 -10.13 0.63
CA ASN A 111 1.79 -10.65 0.30
C ASN A 111 2.67 -10.63 1.54
N PHE A 112 3.92 -11.00 1.40
CA PHE A 112 4.89 -11.06 2.49
C PHE A 112 4.43 -11.99 3.62
N GLY A 113 3.68 -13.05 3.26
CA GLY A 113 3.15 -13.98 4.24
C GLY A 113 1.84 -13.54 4.87
N ASN A 114 1.32 -12.38 4.49
CA ASN A 114 0.05 -11.88 5.00
C ASN A 114 -1.12 -12.49 4.24
N SER A 115 -2.28 -12.54 4.91
CA SER A 115 -3.49 -13.04 4.28
C SER A 115 -4.68 -12.23 4.81
N ALA A 116 -4.63 -10.93 4.62
CA ALA A 116 -5.67 -10.03 5.09
C ALA A 116 -6.52 -9.57 3.90
N GLY A 117 -7.69 -9.01 4.20
CA GLY A 117 -8.61 -8.59 3.17
C GLY A 117 -8.13 -7.36 2.40
N SER A 118 -8.72 -7.14 1.24
CA SER A 118 -8.35 -6.03 0.37
C SER A 118 -8.79 -4.70 0.97
N ILE A 119 -8.19 -3.62 0.45
CA ILE A 119 -8.65 -2.27 0.71
C ILE A 119 -9.20 -1.75 -0.60
N SER A 120 -10.45 -1.32 -0.57
CA SER A 120 -11.13 -0.86 -1.78
C SER A 120 -10.84 0.60 -2.05
N VAL A 121 -11.06 1.00 -3.28
CA VAL A 121 -10.96 2.41 -3.66
C VAL A 121 -11.92 3.24 -2.83
N GLN A 122 -13.12 2.72 -2.59
CA GLN A 122 -14.11 3.46 -1.80
C GLN A 122 -13.64 3.70 -0.37
N GLU A 123 -12.95 2.71 0.22
CA GLU A 123 -12.40 2.89 1.56
C GLU A 123 -11.36 4.01 1.59
N VAL A 124 -10.54 4.12 0.53
CA VAL A 124 -9.57 5.20 0.43
C VAL A 124 -10.27 6.55 0.33
N ILE A 125 -11.29 6.62 -0.53
CA ILE A 125 -12.05 7.85 -0.73
C ILE A 125 -12.70 8.29 0.58
N ASP A 126 -13.33 7.36 1.28
CA ASP A 126 -14.00 7.67 2.52
C ASP A 126 -13.02 8.15 3.59
N PHE A 127 -11.84 7.52 3.66
CA PHE A 127 -10.82 7.95 4.60
C PHE A 127 -10.39 9.39 4.32
N ARG A 128 -10.15 9.70 3.04
CA ARG A 128 -9.70 11.04 2.67
C ARG A 128 -10.75 12.11 2.98
N LYS A 129 -12.03 11.77 2.77
CA LYS A 129 -13.10 12.72 3.09
C LYS A 129 -13.16 12.99 4.59
N ALA A 130 -12.98 11.97 5.40
CA ALA A 130 -13.06 12.12 6.84
C ALA A 130 -11.82 12.78 7.43
N ASN A 131 -10.72 12.82 6.69
CA ASN A 131 -9.44 13.28 7.21
C ASN A 131 -8.82 14.38 6.37
N LYS A 132 -9.64 15.27 5.88
CA LYS A 132 -9.14 16.42 5.13
C LYS A 132 -8.32 17.35 6.02
#